data_133f7e03cadccc02d35b390c376ea346
#
_entry.id   133f7e03cadccc02d35b390c376ea346
#
_cell.length_a   1.000
_cell.length_b   1.000
_cell.length_c   1.000
_cell.angle_alpha   90.00
_cell.angle_beta   90.00
_cell.angle_gamma   90.00
#
_symmetry.space_group_name_H-M   'P 1'
#
loop_
_entity.id
_entity.type
_entity.pdbx_description
1 polymer ?
#
loop_
_entity_poly.entity_id
_entity_poly.type
_entity_poly.pdbx_seq_one_letter_code
_entity_poly.pdbx_strand_id
1 'polypeptide(L)'
;MTVLLMDVGNSRIKWGVLDDGEINRTGHISQERIREKGLQVLTTKIPRRVDDVFVSNVAGTTFATRLSGVVGAHCGCDVRFARTERHGWGVTNGYTQPRRMGVDRWVAMIGAWVEVGAACIVVDAG
;
A
#
# COMPACT_ATOMS: atom_id res chain seq x y z
N MET A 1 -16.29 9.26 -1.07
CA MET A 1 -14.92 9.27 -1.60
C MET A 1 -14.40 7.85 -1.67
N THR A 2 -13.89 7.46 -2.81
CA THR A 2 -13.42 6.11 -3.10
C THR A 2 -11.91 6.12 -3.22
N VAL A 3 -11.21 5.34 -2.41
CA VAL A 3 -9.74 5.28 -2.39
C VAL A 3 -9.28 3.85 -2.64
N LEU A 4 -8.40 3.67 -3.61
CA LEU A 4 -7.71 2.40 -3.83
C LEU A 4 -6.49 2.35 -2.92
N LEU A 5 -6.45 1.37 -2.04
CA LEU A 5 -5.32 1.10 -1.15
C LEU A 5 -4.55 -0.11 -1.69
N MET A 6 -3.24 0.01 -1.80
CA MET A 6 -2.39 -1.09 -2.30
C MET A 6 -1.22 -1.34 -1.35
N ASP A 7 -0.96 -2.61 -1.11
CA ASP A 7 0.20 -3.09 -0.37
C ASP A 7 1.07 -3.92 -1.33
N VAL A 8 2.20 -3.35 -1.71
CA VAL A 8 3.11 -3.91 -2.72
C VAL A 8 4.31 -4.52 -2.01
N GLY A 9 4.26 -5.82 -1.80
CA GLY A 9 5.35 -6.62 -1.23
C GLY A 9 6.26 -7.22 -2.30
N ASN A 10 7.31 -7.91 -1.85
CA ASN A 10 8.21 -8.62 -2.75
C ASN A 10 7.60 -9.91 -3.33
N SER A 11 6.66 -10.52 -2.62
CA SER A 11 6.01 -11.77 -3.05
C SER A 11 4.65 -11.55 -3.70
N ARG A 12 3.89 -10.55 -3.26
CA ARG A 12 2.54 -10.30 -3.78
C ARG A 12 2.13 -8.84 -3.63
N ILE A 13 1.14 -8.47 -4.41
CA ILE A 13 0.43 -7.21 -4.30
C ILE A 13 -0.96 -7.51 -3.76
N LYS A 14 -1.38 -6.78 -2.74
CA LYS A 14 -2.74 -6.83 -2.19
C LYS A 14 -3.39 -5.47 -2.39
N TRP A 15 -4.70 -5.44 -2.50
CA TRP A 15 -5.43 -4.19 -2.57
C TRP A 15 -6.81 -4.30 -1.94
N GLY A 16 -7.37 -3.16 -1.63
CA GLY A 16 -8.75 -3.00 -1.20
C GLY A 16 -9.25 -1.62 -1.58
N VAL A 17 -10.53 -1.49 -1.70
CA VAL A 17 -11.18 -0.20 -1.98
C VAL A 17 -11.82 0.30 -0.71
N LEU A 18 -11.36 1.45 -0.24
CA LEU A 18 -11.96 2.15 0.88
C LEU A 18 -13.08 3.05 0.36
N ASP A 19 -14.29 2.80 0.82
CA ASP A 19 -15.48 3.55 0.45
C ASP A 19 -16.37 3.68 1.68
N ASP A 20 -16.76 4.92 2.02
CA ASP A 20 -17.56 5.24 3.19
C ASP A 20 -17.03 4.60 4.50
N GLY A 21 -15.71 4.59 4.68
CA GLY A 21 -15.06 4.07 5.87
C GLY A 21 -14.92 2.55 5.93
N GLU A 22 -15.36 1.83 4.91
CA GLU A 22 -15.25 0.38 4.82
C GLU A 22 -14.33 -0.05 3.67
N ILE A 23 -13.51 -1.07 3.93
CA ILE A 23 -12.67 -1.68 2.89
C ILE A 23 -13.43 -2.86 2.28
N ASN A 24 -13.62 -2.78 0.98
CA ASN A 24 -14.28 -3.81 0.20
C ASN A 24 -13.51 -4.07 -1.11
N ARG A 25 -14.06 -4.92 -1.96
CA ARG A 25 -13.46 -5.25 -3.26
C ARG A 25 -11.97 -5.54 -3.15
N THR A 26 -11.61 -6.38 -2.18
CA THR A 26 -10.23 -6.78 -1.92
C THR A 26 -9.76 -7.80 -2.95
N GLY A 27 -8.46 -7.82 -3.20
CA GLY A 27 -7.83 -8.80 -4.08
C GLY A 27 -6.33 -8.88 -3.85
N HIS A 28 -5.73 -9.82 -4.56
CA HIS A 28 -4.27 -9.98 -4.53
C HIS A 28 -3.78 -10.64 -5.81
N ILE A 29 -2.50 -10.47 -6.09
CA ILE A 29 -1.80 -11.12 -7.19
C ILE A 29 -0.35 -11.36 -6.79
N SER A 30 0.25 -12.47 -7.20
CA SER A 30 1.66 -12.73 -6.93
C SER A 30 2.57 -11.88 -7.82
N GLN A 31 3.74 -11.53 -7.31
CA GLN A 31 4.77 -10.88 -8.12
C GLN A 31 5.26 -11.79 -9.26
N GLU A 32 5.23 -13.10 -9.07
CA GLU A 32 5.52 -14.05 -10.14
C GLU A 32 4.54 -13.89 -11.30
N ARG A 33 3.25 -13.78 -11.02
CA ARG A 33 2.21 -13.54 -12.03
C ARG A 33 2.42 -12.22 -12.77
N ILE A 34 2.81 -11.17 -12.04
CA ILE A 34 3.16 -9.87 -12.63
C ILE A 34 4.33 -10.01 -13.61
N ARG A 35 5.37 -10.76 -13.24
CA ARG A 35 6.51 -11.00 -14.13
C ARG A 35 6.12 -11.77 -15.38
N GLU A 36 5.21 -12.73 -15.26
CA GLU A 36 4.73 -13.54 -16.40
C GLU A 36 3.82 -12.76 -17.34
N LYS A 37 2.87 -12.02 -16.80
CA LYS A 37 1.79 -11.38 -17.56
C LYS A 37 2.01 -9.89 -17.82
N GLY A 38 2.94 -9.27 -17.11
CA GLY A 38 3.13 -7.83 -17.12
C GLY A 38 2.20 -7.11 -16.14
N LEU A 39 2.59 -5.91 -15.78
CA LEU A 39 1.88 -5.11 -14.79
C LEU A 39 0.48 -4.70 -15.25
N GLN A 40 0.23 -4.69 -16.55
CA GLN A 40 -1.08 -4.40 -17.13
C GLN A 40 -2.20 -5.35 -16.65
N VAL A 41 -1.85 -6.53 -16.17
CA VAL A 41 -2.85 -7.47 -15.63
C VAL A 41 -3.64 -6.87 -14.47
N LEU A 42 -3.06 -5.94 -13.73
CA LEU A 42 -3.75 -5.23 -12.64
C LEU A 42 -4.98 -4.48 -13.13
N THR A 43 -4.95 -3.94 -14.33
CA THR A 43 -6.06 -3.15 -14.89
C THR A 43 -7.34 -3.96 -15.09
N THR A 44 -7.24 -5.28 -15.11
CA THR A 44 -8.41 -6.17 -15.18
C THR A 44 -9.02 -6.48 -13.82
N LYS A 45 -8.34 -6.10 -12.72
CA LYS A 45 -8.67 -6.51 -11.36
C LYS A 45 -9.03 -5.36 -10.43
N ILE A 46 -8.49 -4.18 -10.68
CA ILE A 46 -8.71 -2.98 -9.86
C ILE A 46 -9.76 -2.06 -10.49
N PRO A 47 -10.41 -1.20 -9.69
CA PRO A 47 -11.39 -0.25 -10.19
C PRO A 47 -10.80 0.68 -11.25
N ARG A 48 -11.61 1.02 -12.25
CA ARG A 48 -11.17 1.90 -13.32
C ARG A 48 -11.08 3.37 -12.89
N ARG A 49 -11.95 3.80 -11.99
CA ARG A 49 -11.98 5.19 -11.52
C ARG A 49 -12.11 5.21 -10.01
N VAL A 50 -11.20 5.94 -9.38
CA VAL A 50 -11.23 6.21 -7.95
C VAL A 50 -10.81 7.67 -7.74
N ASP A 51 -11.12 8.20 -6.57
CA ASP A 51 -10.77 9.58 -6.22
C ASP A 51 -9.29 9.69 -5.86
N ASP A 52 -8.70 8.63 -5.30
CA ASP A 52 -7.32 8.63 -4.85
C ASP A 52 -6.74 7.22 -4.85
N VAL A 53 -5.43 7.12 -5.02
CA VAL A 53 -4.69 5.86 -4.90
C VAL A 53 -3.54 6.05 -3.91
N PHE A 54 -3.47 5.19 -2.90
CA PHE A 54 -2.46 5.25 -1.87
C PHE A 54 -1.75 3.90 -1.73
N VAL A 55 -0.42 3.90 -1.82
CA VAL A 55 0.38 2.68 -1.94
C VAL A 55 1.44 2.59 -0.86
N SER A 56 1.53 1.44 -0.20
CA SER A 56 2.71 1.03 0.57
C SER A 56 3.55 0.11 -0.33
N ASN A 57 4.79 0.53 -0.66
CA ASN A 57 5.63 -0.21 -1.60
C ASN A 57 6.99 -0.54 -0.99
N VAL A 58 7.34 -1.82 -0.97
CA VAL A 58 8.67 -2.33 -0.58
C VAL A 58 9.37 -3.07 -1.73
N ALA A 59 8.86 -2.99 -2.94
CA ALA A 59 9.40 -3.67 -4.13
C ALA A 59 10.40 -2.82 -4.92
N GLY A 60 10.81 -1.67 -4.38
CA GLY A 60 11.82 -0.80 -5.00
C GLY A 60 11.25 0.33 -5.85
N THR A 61 12.11 1.30 -6.15
CA THR A 61 11.71 2.53 -6.85
C THR A 61 11.37 2.31 -8.31
N THR A 62 12.07 1.40 -8.99
CA THR A 62 11.76 1.06 -10.39
C THR A 62 10.35 0.48 -10.50
N PHE A 63 9.98 -0.42 -9.61
CA PHE A 63 8.63 -0.97 -9.58
C PHE A 63 7.60 0.11 -9.27
N ALA A 64 7.87 0.97 -8.29
CA ALA A 64 6.99 2.09 -7.94
C ALA A 64 6.69 2.99 -9.15
N THR A 65 7.69 3.33 -9.93
CA THR A 65 7.53 4.17 -11.12
C THR A 65 6.64 3.49 -12.17
N ARG A 66 6.86 2.21 -12.42
CA ARG A 66 6.05 1.44 -13.37
C ARG A 66 4.61 1.29 -12.89
N LEU A 67 4.42 0.97 -11.62
CA LEU A 67 3.10 0.86 -11.00
C LEU A 67 2.34 2.17 -11.10
N SER A 68 3.01 3.28 -10.77
CA SER A 68 2.43 4.63 -10.84
C SER A 68 1.89 4.95 -12.23
N GLY A 69 2.66 4.61 -13.27
CA GLY A 69 2.24 4.82 -14.66
C GLY A 69 0.99 3.99 -15.03
N VAL A 70 1.01 2.71 -14.74
CA VAL A 70 -0.08 1.79 -15.10
C VAL A 70 -1.36 2.08 -14.29
N VAL A 71 -1.23 2.16 -12.98
CA VAL A 71 -2.38 2.36 -12.07
C VAL A 71 -2.93 3.78 -12.22
N GLY A 72 -2.06 4.78 -12.29
CA GLY A 72 -2.49 6.17 -12.45
C GLY A 72 -3.29 6.39 -13.72
N ALA A 73 -2.81 5.86 -14.84
CA ALA A 73 -3.53 5.94 -16.11
C ALA A 73 -4.88 5.21 -16.07
N HIS A 74 -4.93 4.04 -15.45
CA HIS A 74 -6.16 3.25 -15.34
C HIS A 74 -7.19 3.90 -14.42
N CYS A 75 -6.76 4.38 -13.26
CA CYS A 75 -7.64 4.98 -12.25
C CYS A 75 -7.98 6.44 -12.51
N GLY A 76 -7.23 7.11 -13.38
CA GLY A 76 -7.45 8.51 -13.75
C GLY A 76 -7.04 9.51 -12.67
N CYS A 77 -6.07 9.15 -11.82
CA CYS A 77 -5.55 10.02 -10.78
C CYS A 77 -4.08 9.71 -10.48
N ASP A 78 -3.43 10.60 -9.75
CA ASP A 78 -2.06 10.39 -9.32
C ASP A 78 -1.98 9.31 -8.24
N VAL A 79 -0.90 8.54 -8.27
CA VAL A 79 -0.60 7.51 -7.27
C VAL A 79 0.31 8.11 -6.20
N ARG A 80 -0.14 8.05 -4.95
CA ARG A 80 0.62 8.52 -3.80
C ARG A 80 1.21 7.34 -3.04
N PHE A 81 2.45 7.50 -2.57
CA PHE A 81 3.18 6.48 -1.84
C PHE A 81 3.38 6.89 -0.39
N ALA A 82 3.09 5.95 0.52
CA ALA A 82 3.44 6.09 1.92
C ALA A 82 4.96 6.13 2.10
N ARG A 83 5.42 6.88 3.10
CA ARG A 83 6.85 6.98 3.45
C ARG A 83 7.03 6.72 4.93
N THR A 84 8.10 6.01 5.27
CA THR A 84 8.50 5.84 6.66
C THR A 84 9.09 7.14 7.18
N GLU A 85 8.63 7.58 8.35
CA GLU A 85 9.03 8.83 8.98
C GLU A 85 9.44 8.59 10.44
N ARG A 86 10.03 9.61 11.06
CA ARG A 86 10.35 9.58 12.50
C ARG A 86 9.10 9.68 13.35
N HIS A 87 8.20 10.56 12.99
CA HIS A 87 6.95 10.81 13.70
C HIS A 87 5.79 10.93 12.72
N GLY A 88 4.65 10.42 13.08
CA GLY A 88 3.45 10.62 12.31
C GLY A 88 2.26 9.91 12.95
N TRP A 89 1.10 10.53 12.87
CA TRP A 89 -0.16 9.92 13.26
C TRP A 89 -0.19 9.41 14.70
N GLY A 90 0.54 10.08 15.61
CA GLY A 90 0.64 9.69 17.01
C GLY A 90 1.69 8.62 17.30
N VAL A 91 2.47 8.19 16.31
CA VAL A 91 3.48 7.16 16.44
C VAL A 91 4.87 7.73 16.26
N THR A 92 5.81 7.32 17.11
CA THR A 92 7.24 7.62 16.97
C THR A 92 7.97 6.36 16.54
N ASN A 93 8.72 6.47 15.45
CA ASN A 93 9.57 5.39 14.96
C ASN A 93 10.82 5.25 15.85
N GLY A 94 10.96 4.09 16.48
CA GLY A 94 12.07 3.83 17.40
C GLY A 94 13.39 3.43 16.75
N TYR A 95 13.44 3.29 15.42
CA TYR A 95 14.68 2.97 14.73
C TYR A 95 15.67 4.15 14.82
N THR A 96 16.94 3.87 15.03
CA THR A 96 18.01 4.89 15.02
C THR A 96 18.01 5.63 13.68
N GLN A 97 17.82 4.90 12.60
CA GLN A 97 17.64 5.45 11.24
C GLN A 97 16.23 5.10 10.76
N PRO A 98 15.28 6.03 10.87
CA PRO A 98 13.87 5.73 10.61
C PRO A 98 13.61 5.12 9.23
N ARG A 99 14.33 5.57 8.21
CA ARG A 99 14.15 5.08 6.83
C ARG A 99 14.55 3.61 6.63
N ARG A 100 15.23 3.01 7.62
CA ARG A 100 15.52 1.57 7.59
C ARG A 100 14.33 0.69 7.96
N MET A 101 13.31 1.26 8.59
CA MET A 101 12.06 0.54 8.78
C MET A 101 11.31 0.46 7.46
N GLY A 102 10.94 -0.73 7.03
CA GLY A 102 10.10 -0.91 5.86
C GLY A 102 8.79 -0.14 6.01
N VAL A 103 8.34 0.49 4.95
CA VAL A 103 7.12 1.32 4.98
C VAL A 103 5.87 0.50 5.33
N ASP A 104 5.83 -0.78 4.98
CA ASP A 104 4.77 -1.71 5.35
C ASP A 104 4.64 -1.86 6.88
N ARG A 105 5.76 -1.94 7.58
CA ARG A 105 5.77 -1.94 9.06
C ARG A 105 5.32 -0.61 9.65
N TRP A 106 5.78 0.48 9.05
CA TRP A 106 5.41 1.82 9.49
C TRP A 106 3.90 2.05 9.41
N VAL A 107 3.28 1.74 8.26
CA VAL A 107 1.83 1.91 8.11
C VAL A 107 1.05 0.93 9.00
N ALA A 108 1.55 -0.28 9.22
CA ALA A 108 0.92 -1.24 10.13
C ALA A 108 0.93 -0.74 11.59
N MET A 109 2.03 -0.14 12.03
CA MET A 109 2.12 0.47 13.37
C MET A 109 1.13 1.62 13.53
N ILE A 110 1.01 2.49 12.53
CA ILE A 110 0.05 3.58 12.55
C ILE A 110 -1.38 3.04 12.61
N GLY A 111 -1.70 2.06 11.77
CA GLY A 111 -3.01 1.42 11.76
C GLY A 111 -3.36 0.77 13.11
N ALA A 112 -2.42 0.06 13.70
CA ALA A 112 -2.60 -0.56 15.02
C ALA A 112 -2.84 0.48 16.12
N TRP A 113 -2.09 1.59 16.10
CA TRP A 113 -2.28 2.66 17.06
C TRP A 113 -3.66 3.33 16.93
N VAL A 114 -4.07 3.60 15.70
CA VAL A 114 -5.40 4.20 15.44
C VAL A 114 -6.52 3.27 15.89
N GLU A 115 -6.38 1.98 15.66
CA GLU A 115 -7.40 0.99 15.98
C GLU A 115 -7.48 0.70 17.49
N VAL A 116 -6.33 0.50 18.13
CA VAL A 116 -6.26 0.05 19.53
C VAL A 116 -6.18 1.22 20.51
N GLY A 117 -5.45 2.28 20.18
CA GLY A 117 -5.25 3.46 21.04
C GLY A 117 -4.48 3.17 22.32
N ALA A 118 -3.76 2.08 22.40
CA ALA A 118 -3.00 1.64 23.57
C ALA A 118 -1.78 0.82 23.15
N ALA A 119 -0.91 0.49 24.10
CA ALA A 119 0.24 -0.36 23.82
C ALA A 119 -0.23 -1.71 23.26
N CYS A 120 0.37 -2.12 22.14
CA CYS A 120 0.03 -3.36 21.47
C CYS A 120 1.25 -3.93 20.72
N ILE A 121 1.15 -5.19 20.34
CA ILE A 121 2.15 -5.87 19.52
C ILE A 121 1.53 -6.11 18.15
N VAL A 122 2.26 -5.73 17.10
CA VAL A 122 1.85 -6.00 15.71
C VAL A 122 2.67 -7.17 15.19
N VAL A 123 1.98 -8.22 14.76
CA VAL A 123 2.61 -9.41 14.16
C VAL A 123 2.20 -9.48 12.70
N ASP A 124 3.18 -9.42 11.81
CA ASP A 124 2.99 -9.61 10.38
C ASP A 124 3.66 -10.93 9.99
N ALA A 125 2.84 -11.94 9.78
CA ALA A 125 3.30 -13.31 9.50
C ALA A 125 3.10 -13.70 8.02
N GLY A 126 2.81 -12.72 7.21
CA GLY A 126 2.46 -12.91 5.81
C GLY A 126 3.54 -13.02 4.85
#